data_2eb3420fd3729ad293027e6e9f924a4c
#
_entry.id   2eb3420fd3729ad293027e6e9f924a4c
#
_cell.length_a   1.000
_cell.length_b   1.000
_cell.length_c   1.000
_cell.angle_alpha   90.00
_cell.angle_beta   90.00
_cell.angle_gamma   90.00
#
_symmetry.space_group_name_H-M   'P 1'
#
loop_
_entity.id
_entity.type
_entity.pdbx_description
1 polymer ?
#
loop_
_entity_poly.entity_id
_entity_poly.type
_entity_poly.pdbx_seq_one_letter_code
_entity_poly.pdbx_strand_id
1 'polypeptide(L)'
;MIKRDATMIPIQQTEEEEFYTFIGQFYDLNQHILPKEVHVPKHLDKEIIQSVVDTKIVQPLKGKKKDMVDLANHNAEITLENKFELIAKDESRTVKAIEELGDVMGIQTPIRIEAFDNSNIQGVNPVSAMVSFVDGKPNKKGYRKYKIKTVVGPDDYKSMREVVRRRYTRVLNEGSPLPDLIIVDGGKGHMSGVLDVLENELGLDIPVAGLRKNDKHQTSEILYGENAEVVPMKKNSQPFYLLQRIQDEVHRFAITFHRQTRQKTGLQSVLDTVEGIGAKRKTKLLRTFGSIKKMKAASVEDLKKSGLPQNVAENLHQALYDKK
;
A
#
# COMPACT_ATOMS: atom_id res chain seq x y z
N MET A 1 1.38 -8.55 -38.62
CA MET A 1 0.65 -7.59 -37.74
C MET A 1 1.67 -6.59 -37.22
N ILE A 2 1.52 -5.31 -37.51
CA ILE A 2 2.52 -4.29 -37.20
C ILE A 2 2.32 -3.75 -35.76
N LYS A 3 1.07 -3.56 -35.35
CA LYS A 3 0.67 -3.08 -34.02
C LYS A 3 -0.73 -3.58 -33.66
N ARG A 4 -0.96 -3.90 -32.38
CA ARG A 4 -2.28 -4.08 -31.82
C ARG A 4 -2.47 -2.99 -30.77
N ASP A 5 -3.59 -2.28 -30.85
CA ASP A 5 -4.00 -1.30 -29.85
C ASP A 5 -5.41 -1.65 -29.36
N ALA A 6 -5.65 -1.42 -28.07
CA ALA A 6 -6.96 -1.63 -27.45
C ALA A 6 -7.20 -0.55 -26.41
N THR A 7 -8.25 0.22 -26.56
CA THR A 7 -8.63 1.31 -25.66
C THR A 7 -10.05 1.08 -25.18
N MET A 8 -10.29 1.30 -23.88
CA MET A 8 -11.64 1.30 -23.31
C MET A 8 -12.14 2.73 -23.23
N ILE A 9 -13.32 2.95 -23.78
CA ILE A 9 -13.96 4.27 -23.83
C ILE A 9 -15.28 4.16 -23.05
N PRO A 10 -15.52 5.04 -22.04
CA PRO A 10 -16.82 5.11 -21.40
C PRO A 10 -17.87 5.64 -22.39
N ILE A 11 -19.01 4.97 -22.49
CA ILE A 11 -20.11 5.41 -23.36
C ILE A 11 -20.81 6.59 -22.66
N GLN A 12 -20.75 7.77 -23.30
CA GLN A 12 -21.45 8.98 -22.83
C GLN A 12 -22.69 9.28 -23.65
N GLN A 13 -22.72 8.87 -24.92
CA GLN A 13 -23.85 9.06 -25.84
C GLN A 13 -24.31 7.71 -26.39
N THR A 14 -23.92 7.36 -27.62
CA THR A 14 -24.16 6.05 -28.23
C THR A 14 -22.82 5.34 -28.50
N GLU A 15 -22.86 4.00 -28.61
CA GLU A 15 -21.68 3.20 -28.93
C GLU A 15 -21.04 3.61 -30.25
N GLU A 16 -21.91 3.91 -31.28
CA GLU A 16 -21.45 4.34 -32.58
C GLU A 16 -20.76 5.71 -32.54
N GLU A 17 -21.33 6.68 -31.80
CA GLU A 17 -20.77 8.04 -31.70
C GLU A 17 -19.41 8.03 -31.00
N GLU A 18 -19.29 7.24 -29.94
CA GLU A 18 -17.98 7.05 -29.24
C GLU A 18 -16.97 6.38 -30.17
N PHE A 19 -17.39 5.41 -30.97
CA PHE A 19 -16.53 4.77 -31.97
C PHE A 19 -16.03 5.74 -33.02
N TYR A 20 -16.92 6.60 -33.58
CA TYR A 20 -16.55 7.62 -34.59
C TYR A 20 -15.55 8.63 -34.02
N THR A 21 -15.78 9.06 -32.78
CA THR A 21 -14.87 9.95 -32.05
C THR A 21 -13.51 9.31 -31.86
N PHE A 22 -13.49 8.05 -31.38
CA PHE A 22 -12.26 7.30 -31.17
C PHE A 22 -11.44 7.10 -32.44
N ILE A 23 -12.07 6.65 -33.52
CA ILE A 23 -11.36 6.36 -34.77
C ILE A 23 -10.77 7.63 -35.37
N GLY A 24 -11.51 8.77 -35.32
CA GLY A 24 -11.02 10.07 -35.74
C GLY A 24 -9.77 10.49 -34.94
N GLN A 25 -9.85 10.47 -33.61
CA GLN A 25 -8.73 10.80 -32.73
C GLN A 25 -7.54 9.88 -32.91
N PHE A 26 -7.78 8.56 -33.06
CA PHE A 26 -6.71 7.58 -33.25
C PHE A 26 -5.88 7.88 -34.50
N TYR A 27 -6.54 8.15 -35.64
CA TYR A 27 -5.82 8.43 -36.89
C TYR A 27 -5.26 9.85 -36.97
N ASP A 28 -5.87 10.81 -36.29
CA ASP A 28 -5.30 12.16 -36.18
C ASP A 28 -3.96 12.14 -35.41
N LEU A 29 -3.90 11.42 -34.30
CA LEU A 29 -2.66 11.23 -33.52
C LEU A 29 -1.62 10.35 -34.22
N ASN A 30 -2.02 9.50 -35.17
CA ASN A 30 -1.18 8.52 -35.85
C ASN A 30 -1.10 8.75 -37.37
N GLN A 31 -1.16 9.98 -37.86
CA GLN A 31 -1.15 10.34 -39.29
C GLN A 31 0.02 9.72 -40.06
N HIS A 32 1.19 9.52 -39.42
CA HIS A 32 2.39 8.94 -40.01
C HIS A 32 2.27 7.43 -40.32
N ILE A 33 1.22 6.76 -39.86
CA ILE A 33 0.98 5.32 -40.07
C ILE A 33 -0.38 5.03 -40.71
N LEU A 34 -0.94 5.99 -41.48
CA LEU A 34 -2.20 5.79 -42.21
C LEU A 34 -2.09 4.58 -43.15
N PRO A 35 -2.97 3.58 -43.02
CA PRO A 35 -3.02 2.44 -43.93
C PRO A 35 -3.67 2.80 -45.24
N LYS A 36 -3.52 1.96 -46.27
CA LYS A 36 -4.20 2.16 -47.57
C LYS A 36 -5.72 2.02 -47.47
N GLU A 37 -6.21 1.22 -46.54
CA GLU A 37 -7.64 1.04 -46.27
C GLU A 37 -7.85 0.64 -44.80
N VAL A 38 -8.97 1.06 -44.20
CA VAL A 38 -9.45 0.69 -42.87
C VAL A 38 -10.72 -0.18 -43.04
N HIS A 39 -10.72 -1.33 -42.39
CA HIS A 39 -11.85 -2.24 -42.38
C HIS A 39 -12.66 -2.06 -41.12
N VAL A 40 -13.95 -1.81 -41.25
CA VAL A 40 -14.89 -1.53 -40.15
C VAL A 40 -16.09 -2.47 -40.19
N PRO A 41 -16.76 -2.71 -39.03
CA PRO A 41 -18.02 -3.47 -38.99
C PRO A 41 -19.13 -2.85 -39.83
N LYS A 42 -20.06 -3.70 -40.31
CA LYS A 42 -21.15 -3.31 -41.20
C LYS A 42 -22.19 -2.37 -40.53
N HIS A 43 -22.38 -2.48 -39.23
CA HIS A 43 -23.39 -1.68 -38.51
C HIS A 43 -23.00 -0.20 -38.35
N LEU A 44 -21.72 0.13 -38.52
CA LEU A 44 -21.27 1.52 -38.45
C LEU A 44 -21.50 2.26 -39.73
N ASP A 45 -21.75 3.57 -39.65
CA ASP A 45 -21.92 4.40 -40.85
C ASP A 45 -20.55 4.71 -41.49
N LYS A 46 -20.37 4.17 -42.69
CA LYS A 46 -19.12 4.32 -43.44
C LYS A 46 -18.84 5.77 -43.83
N GLU A 47 -19.91 6.57 -44.18
CA GLU A 47 -19.75 7.94 -44.63
C GLU A 47 -19.26 8.84 -43.49
N ILE A 48 -19.80 8.63 -42.31
CA ILE A 48 -19.35 9.36 -41.11
C ILE A 48 -17.86 9.07 -40.86
N ILE A 49 -17.42 7.78 -40.85
CA ILE A 49 -16.03 7.43 -40.66
C ILE A 49 -15.14 8.02 -41.76
N GLN A 50 -15.59 7.96 -43.01
CA GLN A 50 -14.84 8.51 -44.14
C GLN A 50 -14.66 10.04 -44.05
N SER A 51 -15.57 10.75 -43.36
CA SER A 51 -15.46 12.20 -43.14
C SER A 51 -14.41 12.60 -42.11
N VAL A 52 -14.06 11.68 -41.22
CA VAL A 52 -13.10 11.94 -40.10
C VAL A 52 -11.73 11.26 -40.27
N VAL A 53 -11.59 10.36 -41.27
CA VAL A 53 -10.34 9.63 -41.53
C VAL A 53 -9.93 9.75 -42.98
N ASP A 54 -8.73 10.29 -43.21
CA ASP A 54 -8.19 10.50 -44.58
C ASP A 54 -7.58 9.20 -45.16
N THR A 55 -8.42 8.17 -45.25
CA THR A 55 -8.06 6.89 -45.88
C THR A 55 -9.33 6.14 -46.30
N LYS A 56 -9.20 5.19 -47.22
CA LYS A 56 -10.32 4.42 -47.73
C LYS A 56 -10.96 3.55 -46.64
N ILE A 57 -12.24 3.74 -46.38
CA ILE A 57 -13.04 2.91 -45.48
C ILE A 57 -13.72 1.79 -46.25
N VAL A 58 -13.59 0.55 -45.73
CA VAL A 58 -14.17 -0.66 -46.35
C VAL A 58 -14.98 -1.43 -45.30
N GLN A 59 -16.17 -1.86 -45.68
CA GLN A 59 -17.05 -2.76 -44.92
C GLN A 59 -17.04 -4.13 -45.57
N PRO A 60 -16.15 -5.04 -45.22
CA PRO A 60 -16.04 -6.33 -45.89
C PRO A 60 -17.21 -7.23 -45.51
N LEU A 61 -17.81 -7.89 -46.52
CA LEU A 61 -18.95 -8.79 -46.33
C LEU A 61 -18.55 -10.27 -46.27
N LYS A 62 -17.39 -10.64 -46.83
CA LYS A 62 -16.88 -12.03 -46.86
C LYS A 62 -15.39 -12.09 -47.04
N GLY A 63 -14.83 -13.27 -46.76
CA GLY A 63 -13.40 -13.59 -46.93
C GLY A 63 -12.49 -12.98 -45.88
N LYS A 64 -11.18 -13.11 -46.06
CA LYS A 64 -10.13 -12.77 -45.04
C LYS A 64 -10.27 -11.39 -44.39
N LYS A 65 -10.77 -10.39 -45.15
CA LYS A 65 -10.99 -9.04 -44.60
C LYS A 65 -12.13 -9.03 -43.58
N LYS A 66 -13.21 -9.77 -43.87
CA LYS A 66 -14.34 -9.93 -42.93
C LYS A 66 -13.90 -10.71 -41.71
N ASP A 67 -13.14 -11.81 -41.89
CA ASP A 67 -12.63 -12.62 -40.79
C ASP A 67 -11.73 -11.79 -39.85
N MET A 68 -10.97 -10.83 -40.38
CA MET A 68 -10.14 -9.92 -39.56
C MET A 68 -10.98 -8.95 -38.73
N VAL A 69 -12.08 -8.42 -39.29
CA VAL A 69 -13.02 -7.54 -38.56
C VAL A 69 -13.71 -8.33 -37.46
N ASP A 70 -14.17 -9.55 -37.75
CA ASP A 70 -14.83 -10.42 -36.78
C ASP A 70 -13.86 -10.80 -35.64
N LEU A 71 -12.61 -11.12 -35.99
CA LEU A 71 -11.58 -11.39 -35.00
C LEU A 71 -11.29 -10.18 -34.10
N ALA A 72 -11.28 -8.98 -34.67
CA ALA A 72 -11.07 -7.75 -33.90
C ALA A 72 -12.24 -7.49 -32.92
N ASN A 73 -13.49 -7.68 -33.38
CA ASN A 73 -14.68 -7.58 -32.53
C ASN A 73 -14.64 -8.61 -31.39
N HIS A 74 -14.42 -9.88 -31.73
CA HIS A 74 -14.32 -10.94 -30.73
C HIS A 74 -13.19 -10.68 -29.68
N ASN A 75 -12.06 -10.19 -30.13
CA ASN A 75 -10.98 -9.80 -29.21
C ASN A 75 -11.37 -8.59 -28.32
N ALA A 76 -12.16 -7.65 -28.82
CA ALA A 76 -12.68 -6.54 -28.04
C ALA A 76 -13.67 -7.02 -26.98
N GLU A 77 -14.59 -7.93 -27.33
CA GLU A 77 -15.54 -8.57 -26.40
C GLU A 77 -14.81 -9.28 -25.26
N ILE A 78 -13.88 -10.18 -25.59
CA ILE A 78 -13.07 -10.91 -24.55
C ILE A 78 -12.31 -9.92 -23.68
N THR A 79 -11.75 -8.85 -24.25
CA THR A 79 -11.00 -7.85 -23.48
C THR A 79 -11.93 -7.09 -22.52
N LEU A 80 -13.13 -6.79 -22.94
CA LEU A 80 -14.17 -6.13 -22.14
C LEU A 80 -14.62 -7.04 -20.98
N GLU A 81 -14.98 -8.29 -21.28
CA GLU A 81 -15.39 -9.30 -20.30
C GLU A 81 -14.32 -9.49 -19.20
N ASN A 82 -13.08 -9.74 -19.61
CA ASN A 82 -11.96 -9.88 -18.67
C ASN A 82 -11.79 -8.64 -17.77
N LYS A 83 -12.04 -7.45 -18.33
CA LYS A 83 -11.95 -6.21 -17.56
C LYS A 83 -13.07 -6.11 -16.52
N PHE A 84 -14.29 -6.45 -16.90
CA PHE A 84 -15.43 -6.46 -15.96
C PHE A 84 -15.23 -7.52 -14.87
N GLU A 85 -14.74 -8.70 -15.20
CA GLU A 85 -14.40 -9.71 -14.18
C GLU A 85 -13.34 -9.21 -13.19
N LEU A 86 -12.30 -8.52 -13.67
CA LEU A 86 -11.27 -7.93 -12.80
C LEU A 86 -11.83 -6.83 -11.90
N ILE A 87 -12.71 -5.98 -12.42
CA ILE A 87 -13.39 -4.94 -11.64
C ILE A 87 -14.28 -5.57 -10.56
N ALA A 88 -15.14 -6.52 -10.94
CA ALA A 88 -16.02 -7.21 -10.01
C ALA A 88 -15.23 -7.96 -8.92
N LYS A 89 -14.11 -8.57 -9.29
CA LYS A 89 -13.21 -9.24 -8.34
C LYS A 89 -12.52 -8.26 -7.38
N ASP A 90 -12.09 -7.10 -7.87
CA ASP A 90 -11.49 -6.05 -7.02
C ASP A 90 -12.55 -5.47 -6.07
N GLU A 91 -13.75 -5.19 -6.55
CA GLU A 91 -14.89 -4.72 -5.73
C GLU A 91 -15.27 -5.71 -4.63
N SER A 92 -15.38 -7.00 -4.98
CA SER A 92 -15.64 -8.05 -4.00
C SER A 92 -14.57 -8.11 -2.90
N ARG A 93 -13.30 -7.94 -3.26
CA ARG A 93 -12.18 -7.99 -2.31
C ARG A 93 -12.02 -6.71 -1.48
N THR A 94 -12.65 -5.63 -1.85
CA THR A 94 -12.47 -4.30 -1.23
C THR A 94 -13.77 -3.78 -0.64
N VAL A 95 -14.62 -3.15 -1.42
CA VAL A 95 -15.85 -2.50 -0.93
C VAL A 95 -16.80 -3.50 -0.28
N LYS A 96 -17.13 -4.60 -0.97
CA LYS A 96 -18.01 -5.63 -0.39
C LYS A 96 -17.41 -6.29 0.85
N ALA A 97 -16.08 -6.44 0.89
CA ALA A 97 -15.42 -7.00 2.06
C ALA A 97 -15.53 -6.12 3.31
N ILE A 98 -15.50 -4.78 3.18
CA ILE A 98 -15.74 -3.90 4.34
C ILE A 98 -17.22 -3.80 4.73
N GLU A 99 -18.14 -3.87 3.76
CA GLU A 99 -19.58 -3.96 4.03
C GLU A 99 -19.91 -5.21 4.83
N GLU A 100 -19.51 -6.39 4.33
CA GLU A 100 -19.67 -7.66 5.03
C GLU A 100 -18.98 -7.67 6.41
N LEU A 101 -17.83 -6.99 6.56
CA LEU A 101 -17.14 -6.86 7.83
C LEU A 101 -18.00 -6.07 8.84
N GLY A 102 -18.57 -4.95 8.40
CA GLY A 102 -19.49 -4.16 9.21
C GLY A 102 -20.70 -4.98 9.67
N ASP A 103 -21.35 -5.69 8.76
CA ASP A 103 -22.51 -6.55 9.02
C ASP A 103 -22.20 -7.64 10.07
N VAL A 104 -21.08 -8.35 9.88
CA VAL A 104 -20.68 -9.45 10.79
C VAL A 104 -20.31 -8.94 12.18
N MET A 105 -19.74 -7.73 12.27
CA MET A 105 -19.38 -7.10 13.54
C MET A 105 -20.55 -6.33 14.19
N GLY A 106 -21.64 -6.11 13.47
CA GLY A 106 -22.77 -5.29 13.94
C GLY A 106 -22.42 -3.80 14.08
N ILE A 107 -21.53 -3.28 13.23
CA ILE A 107 -21.13 -1.87 13.17
C ILE A 107 -21.45 -1.28 11.79
N GLN A 108 -21.39 0.04 11.67
CA GLN A 108 -21.45 0.67 10.36
C GLN A 108 -20.28 0.20 9.49
N THR A 109 -20.48 0.22 8.15
CA THR A 109 -19.42 -0.13 7.20
C THR A 109 -18.14 0.65 7.49
N PRO A 110 -17.04 -0.02 7.87
CA PRO A 110 -15.81 0.66 8.26
C PRO A 110 -15.00 1.08 7.02
N ILE A 111 -15.31 2.24 6.47
CA ILE A 111 -14.66 2.81 5.28
C ILE A 111 -13.19 3.06 5.54
N ARG A 112 -12.86 3.62 6.71
CA ARG A 112 -11.49 3.87 7.16
C ARG A 112 -11.12 2.96 8.32
N ILE A 113 -10.15 2.09 8.09
CA ILE A 113 -9.62 1.18 9.11
C ILE A 113 -8.18 1.56 9.41
N GLU A 114 -7.82 1.68 10.69
CA GLU A 114 -6.43 1.84 11.14
C GLU A 114 -6.01 0.61 11.94
N ALA A 115 -4.91 -0.03 11.57
CA ALA A 115 -4.40 -1.21 12.26
C ALA A 115 -3.04 -0.95 12.87
N PHE A 116 -2.84 -1.43 14.12
CA PHE A 116 -1.65 -1.23 14.92
C PHE A 116 -0.97 -2.55 15.25
N ASP A 117 0.35 -2.57 15.15
CA ASP A 117 1.21 -3.68 15.56
C ASP A 117 2.42 -3.16 16.34
N ASN A 118 2.73 -3.80 17.46
CA ASN A 118 3.91 -3.54 18.25
C ASN A 118 5.01 -4.56 17.91
N SER A 119 6.18 -4.10 17.53
CA SER A 119 7.32 -4.95 17.27
C SER A 119 8.38 -4.77 18.37
N ASN A 120 8.42 -5.75 19.28
CA ASN A 120 9.42 -5.87 20.35
C ASN A 120 10.40 -6.98 20.01
N ILE A 121 11.45 -6.69 19.23
CA ILE A 121 12.51 -7.67 19.00
C ILE A 121 13.62 -7.41 20.01
N GLN A 122 13.73 -8.29 21.00
CA GLN A 122 14.81 -8.35 22.02
C GLN A 122 14.99 -7.08 22.89
N GLY A 123 13.93 -6.36 23.22
CA GLY A 123 13.98 -5.29 24.22
C GLY A 123 14.74 -4.02 23.85
N VAL A 124 15.28 -3.93 22.65
CA VAL A 124 16.06 -2.77 22.19
C VAL A 124 15.26 -1.97 21.18
N ASN A 125 14.97 -0.68 21.49
CA ASN A 125 14.21 0.24 20.64
C ASN A 125 12.82 -0.28 20.23
N PRO A 126 11.88 -0.45 21.17
CA PRO A 126 10.52 -0.87 20.84
C PRO A 126 9.88 0.12 19.88
N VAL A 127 9.26 -0.40 18.84
CA VAL A 127 8.59 0.38 17.80
C VAL A 127 7.19 -0.13 17.57
N SER A 128 6.29 0.77 17.21
CA SER A 128 4.95 0.42 16.75
C SER A 128 4.72 0.96 15.36
N ALA A 129 3.98 0.23 14.58
CA ALA A 129 3.55 0.58 13.24
C ALA A 129 2.05 0.74 13.20
N MET A 130 1.59 1.69 12.40
CA MET A 130 0.18 1.86 12.07
C MET A 130 0.03 1.88 10.56
N VAL A 131 -0.87 1.08 10.04
CA VAL A 131 -1.31 1.13 8.65
C VAL A 131 -2.74 1.65 8.56
N SER A 132 -3.08 2.23 7.43
CA SER A 132 -4.42 2.76 7.15
C SER A 132 -4.96 2.10 5.88
N PHE A 133 -6.20 1.70 5.92
CA PHE A 133 -6.97 1.21 4.79
C PHE A 133 -8.16 2.14 4.57
N VAL A 134 -8.49 2.40 3.32
CA VAL A 134 -9.69 3.16 2.92
C VAL A 134 -10.36 2.39 1.79
N ASP A 135 -11.67 2.20 1.85
CA ASP A 135 -12.44 1.40 0.90
C ASP A 135 -11.83 0.00 0.68
N GLY A 136 -11.36 -0.64 1.76
CA GLY A 136 -10.72 -1.95 1.73
C GLY A 136 -9.33 -2.00 1.05
N LYS A 137 -8.75 -0.85 0.68
CA LYS A 137 -7.44 -0.72 0.01
C LYS A 137 -6.39 -0.05 0.90
N PRO A 138 -5.10 -0.45 0.80
CA PRO A 138 -4.03 0.18 1.56
C PRO A 138 -3.86 1.67 1.22
N ASN A 139 -4.05 2.55 2.20
CA ASN A 139 -3.79 3.99 2.08
C ASN A 139 -2.40 4.34 2.64
N LYS A 140 -1.36 4.13 1.84
CA LYS A 140 0.05 4.31 2.27
C LYS A 140 0.37 5.72 2.78
N LYS A 141 -0.36 6.76 2.35
CA LYS A 141 -0.19 8.13 2.85
C LYS A 141 -0.59 8.26 4.33
N GLY A 142 -1.48 7.39 4.81
CA GLY A 142 -1.94 7.31 6.19
C GLY A 142 -0.99 6.54 7.13
N TYR A 143 -0.01 5.79 6.62
CA TYR A 143 0.87 4.96 7.45
C TYR A 143 1.73 5.78 8.40
N ARG A 144 1.89 5.30 9.63
CA ARG A 144 2.69 5.98 10.67
C ARG A 144 3.62 5.01 11.37
N LYS A 145 4.76 5.53 11.82
CA LYS A 145 5.81 4.82 12.56
C LYS A 145 5.98 5.52 13.90
N TYR A 146 5.97 4.75 14.97
CA TYR A 146 6.13 5.27 16.33
C TYR A 146 7.34 4.62 17.00
N LYS A 147 8.21 5.44 17.54
CA LYS A 147 9.18 5.02 18.54
C LYS A 147 8.52 5.16 19.90
N ILE A 148 8.57 4.13 20.70
CA ILE A 148 8.09 4.17 22.09
C ILE A 148 9.04 5.05 22.89
N LYS A 149 8.51 5.95 23.71
CA LYS A 149 9.28 6.96 24.44
C LYS A 149 9.17 6.84 25.95
N THR A 150 8.03 6.45 26.48
CA THR A 150 7.71 6.48 27.92
C THR A 150 7.75 5.12 28.57
N VAL A 151 7.74 4.04 27.78
CA VAL A 151 7.73 2.67 28.30
C VAL A 151 9.15 2.12 28.35
N VAL A 152 9.55 1.66 29.52
CA VAL A 152 10.85 1.00 29.76
C VAL A 152 10.62 -0.50 29.81
N GLY A 153 11.37 -1.26 29.02
CA GLY A 153 11.24 -2.72 28.93
C GLY A 153 10.18 -3.21 27.94
N PRO A 154 9.98 -4.53 27.85
CA PRO A 154 9.05 -5.17 26.92
C PRO A 154 7.62 -5.17 27.49
N ASP A 155 6.93 -4.04 27.42
CA ASP A 155 5.54 -3.90 27.85
C ASP A 155 4.68 -3.47 26.65
N ASP A 156 4.13 -4.46 25.95
CA ASP A 156 3.33 -4.25 24.74
C ASP A 156 2.03 -3.53 25.03
N TYR A 157 1.44 -3.77 26.20
CA TYR A 157 0.20 -3.11 26.62
C TYR A 157 0.42 -1.59 26.79
N LYS A 158 1.42 -1.18 27.56
CA LYS A 158 1.73 0.24 27.76
C LYS A 158 2.22 0.90 26.48
N SER A 159 2.97 0.17 25.66
CA SER A 159 3.42 0.66 24.35
C SER A 159 2.25 0.96 23.41
N MET A 160 1.25 0.09 23.35
CA MET A 160 0.04 0.31 22.54
C MET A 160 -0.73 1.53 23.05
N ARG A 161 -0.92 1.67 24.35
CA ARG A 161 -1.57 2.84 24.96
C ARG A 161 -0.85 4.14 24.61
N GLU A 162 0.49 4.18 24.69
CA GLU A 162 1.27 5.36 24.31
C GLU A 162 1.03 5.75 22.85
N VAL A 163 1.06 4.78 21.95
CA VAL A 163 0.94 5.01 20.51
C VAL A 163 -0.45 5.51 20.15
N VAL A 164 -1.48 4.86 20.65
CA VAL A 164 -2.89 5.23 20.40
C VAL A 164 -3.17 6.63 20.95
N ARG A 165 -2.75 6.93 22.19
CA ARG A 165 -2.89 8.28 22.77
C ARG A 165 -2.23 9.34 21.87
N ARG A 166 -0.99 9.11 21.45
CA ARG A 166 -0.25 10.05 20.59
C ARG A 166 -0.89 10.19 19.21
N ARG A 167 -1.42 9.11 18.65
CA ARG A 167 -2.10 9.13 17.36
C ARG A 167 -3.35 10.00 17.43
N TYR A 168 -4.26 9.69 18.35
CA TYR A 168 -5.57 10.33 18.34
C TYR A 168 -5.57 11.71 18.99
N THR A 169 -4.71 12.01 19.96
CA THR A 169 -4.44 13.41 20.37
C THR A 169 -4.03 14.26 19.16
N ARG A 170 -3.17 13.71 18.30
CA ARG A 170 -2.74 14.43 17.09
C ARG A 170 -3.88 14.58 16.08
N VAL A 171 -4.68 13.54 15.86
CA VAL A 171 -5.85 13.57 14.96
C VAL A 171 -6.84 14.64 15.39
N LEU A 172 -7.14 14.72 16.69
CA LEU A 172 -8.02 15.72 17.27
C LEU A 172 -7.47 17.14 17.07
N ASN A 173 -6.18 17.35 17.36
CA ASN A 173 -5.53 18.65 17.21
C ASN A 173 -5.45 19.14 15.75
N GLU A 174 -5.32 18.20 14.79
CA GLU A 174 -5.25 18.52 13.36
C GLU A 174 -6.64 18.57 12.69
N GLY A 175 -7.71 18.23 13.38
CA GLY A 175 -9.05 18.12 12.81
C GLY A 175 -9.13 17.07 11.69
N SER A 176 -8.25 16.06 11.74
CA SER A 176 -8.22 14.99 10.73
C SER A 176 -9.36 13.99 10.95
N PRO A 177 -9.87 13.32 9.91
CA PRO A 177 -10.94 12.33 10.06
C PRO A 177 -10.50 11.15 10.92
N LEU A 178 -11.39 10.74 11.85
CA LEU A 178 -11.23 9.55 12.66
C LEU A 178 -11.42 8.27 11.80
N PRO A 179 -10.89 7.11 12.21
CA PRO A 179 -11.23 5.84 11.59
C PRO A 179 -12.60 5.35 12.07
N ASP A 180 -13.24 4.51 11.27
CA ASP A 180 -14.48 3.84 11.59
C ASP A 180 -14.25 2.53 12.37
N LEU A 181 -13.00 2.00 12.28
CA LEU A 181 -12.58 0.80 13.00
C LEU A 181 -11.07 0.86 13.30
N ILE A 182 -10.72 0.54 14.54
CA ILE A 182 -9.33 0.32 14.94
C ILE A 182 -9.11 -1.19 15.12
N ILE A 183 -8.03 -1.70 14.53
CA ILE A 183 -7.61 -3.09 14.67
C ILE A 183 -6.28 -3.14 15.43
N VAL A 184 -6.20 -3.98 16.45
CA VAL A 184 -4.95 -4.23 17.18
C VAL A 184 -4.50 -5.68 16.98
N ASP A 185 -3.20 -5.88 16.75
CA ASP A 185 -2.60 -7.21 16.72
C ASP A 185 -2.43 -7.70 18.17
N GLY A 186 -3.44 -8.38 18.66
CA GLY A 186 -3.50 -8.88 20.05
C GLY A 186 -4.89 -9.19 20.54
N GLY A 187 -4.95 -9.77 21.72
CA GLY A 187 -6.20 -10.19 22.37
C GLY A 187 -6.80 -9.12 23.29
N LYS A 188 -7.68 -9.58 24.22
CA LYS A 188 -8.45 -8.76 25.15
C LYS A 188 -7.63 -7.66 25.86
N GLY A 189 -6.40 -7.98 26.31
CA GLY A 189 -5.57 -7.01 27.03
C GLY A 189 -5.20 -5.79 26.16
N HIS A 190 -4.84 -6.02 24.89
CA HIS A 190 -4.52 -4.91 23.97
C HIS A 190 -5.76 -4.08 23.64
N MET A 191 -6.90 -4.74 23.38
CA MET A 191 -8.16 -4.06 23.11
C MET A 191 -8.57 -3.17 24.28
N SER A 192 -8.60 -3.71 25.51
CA SER A 192 -9.02 -2.94 26.70
C SER A 192 -8.11 -1.74 26.95
N GLY A 193 -6.80 -1.87 26.70
CA GLY A 193 -5.87 -0.75 26.83
C GLY A 193 -6.10 0.35 25.80
N VAL A 194 -6.52 -0.01 24.59
CA VAL A 194 -6.87 0.96 23.55
C VAL A 194 -8.20 1.62 23.84
N LEU A 195 -9.24 0.86 24.22
CA LEU A 195 -10.54 1.39 24.61
C LEU A 195 -10.42 2.38 25.76
N ASP A 196 -9.66 2.04 26.82
CA ASP A 196 -9.45 2.94 27.95
C ASP A 196 -8.84 4.29 27.53
N VAL A 197 -7.87 4.29 26.59
CA VAL A 197 -7.30 5.54 26.07
C VAL A 197 -8.33 6.32 25.25
N LEU A 198 -9.10 5.64 24.40
CA LEU A 198 -10.05 6.31 23.53
C LEU A 198 -11.21 6.92 24.35
N GLU A 199 -11.86 6.11 25.16
CA GLU A 199 -13.09 6.47 25.88
C GLU A 199 -12.78 7.38 27.09
N ASN A 200 -11.89 6.92 27.97
CA ASN A 200 -11.66 7.60 29.26
C ASN A 200 -10.69 8.77 29.20
N GLU A 201 -9.69 8.71 28.30
CA GLU A 201 -8.71 9.80 28.22
C GLU A 201 -9.04 10.82 27.12
N LEU A 202 -9.61 10.37 25.97
CA LEU A 202 -9.82 11.22 24.79
C LEU A 202 -11.29 11.49 24.48
N GLY A 203 -12.23 10.79 25.13
CA GLY A 203 -13.67 10.95 24.89
C GLY A 203 -14.10 10.54 23.47
N LEU A 204 -13.45 9.53 22.88
CA LEU A 204 -13.71 9.03 21.54
C LEU A 204 -14.41 7.67 21.61
N ASP A 205 -15.54 7.57 20.92
CA ASP A 205 -16.26 6.31 20.71
C ASP A 205 -15.92 5.76 19.31
N ILE A 206 -14.93 4.89 19.26
CA ILE A 206 -14.45 4.25 18.01
C ILE A 206 -14.41 2.74 18.24
N PRO A 207 -15.05 1.93 17.38
CA PRO A 207 -14.98 0.47 17.45
C PRO A 207 -13.53 -0.04 17.45
N VAL A 208 -13.19 -0.94 18.39
CA VAL A 208 -11.87 -1.57 18.50
C VAL A 208 -12.00 -3.07 18.39
N ALA A 209 -11.26 -3.68 17.48
CA ALA A 209 -11.17 -5.12 17.30
C ALA A 209 -9.76 -5.64 17.56
N GLY A 210 -9.67 -6.85 18.10
CA GLY A 210 -8.41 -7.56 18.27
C GLY A 210 -8.27 -8.70 17.26
N LEU A 211 -7.07 -8.91 16.72
CA LEU A 211 -6.77 -10.08 15.89
C LEU A 211 -5.98 -11.11 16.70
N ARG A 212 -6.59 -12.29 16.91
CA ARG A 212 -5.93 -13.41 17.58
C ARG A 212 -5.28 -14.33 16.56
N LYS A 213 -4.05 -14.74 16.86
CA LYS A 213 -3.29 -15.69 16.06
C LYS A 213 -3.44 -17.10 16.59
N ASN A 214 -3.36 -18.08 15.70
CA ASN A 214 -3.22 -19.49 16.08
C ASN A 214 -1.75 -19.82 16.40
N ASP A 215 -1.48 -21.08 16.78
CA ASP A 215 -0.13 -21.58 17.09
C ASP A 215 0.83 -21.46 15.89
N LYS A 216 0.32 -21.32 14.68
CA LYS A 216 1.10 -21.07 13.45
C LYS A 216 1.30 -19.59 13.13
N HIS A 217 0.99 -18.69 14.06
CA HIS A 217 1.05 -17.23 13.92
C HIS A 217 0.21 -16.64 12.77
N GLN A 218 -0.84 -17.35 12.36
CA GLN A 218 -1.78 -16.87 11.35
C GLN A 218 -3.04 -16.32 12.03
N THR A 219 -3.69 -15.31 11.42
CA THR A 219 -5.00 -14.82 11.87
C THR A 219 -5.96 -15.99 12.01
N SER A 220 -6.52 -16.16 13.17
CA SER A 220 -7.49 -17.23 13.44
C SER A 220 -8.87 -16.70 13.75
N GLU A 221 -8.95 -15.59 14.46
CA GLU A 221 -10.19 -15.04 14.98
C GLU A 221 -10.09 -13.51 15.09
N ILE A 222 -11.23 -12.86 14.93
CA ILE A 222 -11.42 -11.45 15.31
C ILE A 222 -12.19 -11.40 16.62
N LEU A 223 -11.75 -10.56 17.51
CA LEU A 223 -12.38 -10.28 18.80
C LEU A 223 -13.00 -8.89 18.76
N TYR A 224 -14.21 -8.74 19.28
CA TYR A 224 -14.91 -7.45 19.34
C TYR A 224 -15.77 -7.34 20.62
N GLY A 225 -16.17 -6.10 20.96
CA GLY A 225 -16.97 -5.78 22.13
C GLY A 225 -16.16 -5.71 23.43
N GLU A 226 -16.77 -5.25 24.51
CA GLU A 226 -16.14 -5.03 25.83
C GLU A 226 -15.51 -6.32 26.40
N ASN A 227 -16.13 -7.46 26.16
CA ASN A 227 -15.65 -8.75 26.62
C ASN A 227 -14.64 -9.41 25.69
N ALA A 228 -14.32 -8.79 24.55
CA ALA A 228 -13.49 -9.33 23.49
C ALA A 228 -14.00 -10.71 23.01
N GLU A 229 -15.27 -10.77 22.67
CA GLU A 229 -15.93 -11.98 22.19
C GLU A 229 -15.48 -12.30 20.76
N VAL A 230 -15.45 -13.60 20.44
CA VAL A 230 -15.09 -14.05 19.09
C VAL A 230 -16.23 -13.73 18.15
N VAL A 231 -15.96 -12.92 17.13
CA VAL A 231 -16.93 -12.65 16.06
C VAL A 231 -16.97 -13.87 15.12
N PRO A 232 -18.14 -14.49 14.93
CA PRO A 232 -18.27 -15.66 14.07
C PRO A 232 -18.07 -15.28 12.61
N MET A 233 -16.94 -15.67 12.02
CA MET A 233 -16.59 -15.37 10.64
C MET A 233 -16.08 -16.62 9.92
N LYS A 234 -16.57 -16.82 8.68
CA LYS A 234 -16.09 -17.93 7.83
C LYS A 234 -14.66 -17.63 7.35
N LYS A 235 -13.74 -18.59 7.58
CA LYS A 235 -12.31 -18.45 7.19
C LYS A 235 -12.06 -18.26 5.68
N ASN A 236 -13.03 -18.58 4.83
CA ASN A 236 -12.96 -18.39 3.39
C ASN A 236 -13.84 -17.24 2.88
N SER A 237 -14.23 -16.32 3.75
CA SER A 237 -15.01 -15.12 3.38
C SER A 237 -14.11 -13.94 3.00
N GLN A 238 -14.67 -12.99 2.26
CA GLN A 238 -13.94 -11.78 1.85
C GLN A 238 -13.53 -10.89 3.04
N PRO A 239 -14.37 -10.66 4.07
CA PRO A 239 -13.95 -9.93 5.26
C PRO A 239 -12.79 -10.63 6.01
N PHE A 240 -12.78 -11.96 6.09
CA PHE A 240 -11.66 -12.68 6.69
C PHE A 240 -10.35 -12.47 5.91
N TYR A 241 -10.39 -12.56 4.59
CA TYR A 241 -9.22 -12.27 3.75
C TYR A 241 -8.79 -10.79 3.82
N LEU A 242 -9.73 -9.86 4.00
CA LEU A 242 -9.41 -8.45 4.24
C LEU A 242 -8.61 -8.29 5.55
N LEU A 243 -9.07 -8.90 6.63
CA LEU A 243 -8.40 -8.86 7.93
C LEU A 243 -6.99 -9.47 7.87
N GLN A 244 -6.83 -10.59 7.15
CA GLN A 244 -5.49 -11.16 6.91
C GLN A 244 -4.59 -10.18 6.17
N ARG A 245 -5.07 -9.55 5.09
CA ARG A 245 -4.29 -8.55 4.35
C ARG A 245 -3.90 -7.36 5.22
N ILE A 246 -4.80 -6.89 6.08
CA ILE A 246 -4.52 -5.80 7.02
C ILE A 246 -3.44 -6.23 8.01
N GLN A 247 -3.55 -7.42 8.60
CA GLN A 247 -2.58 -7.96 9.54
C GLN A 247 -1.20 -8.17 8.90
N ASP A 248 -1.15 -8.80 7.74
CA ASP A 248 0.10 -9.01 7.00
C ASP A 248 0.79 -7.70 6.68
N GLU A 249 0.02 -6.68 6.27
CA GLU A 249 0.56 -5.38 5.90
C GLU A 249 1.08 -4.59 7.12
N VAL A 250 0.37 -4.58 8.25
CA VAL A 250 0.86 -3.90 9.46
C VAL A 250 2.11 -4.59 10.00
N HIS A 251 2.13 -5.91 10.00
CA HIS A 251 3.29 -6.71 10.42
C HIS A 251 4.50 -6.47 9.50
N ARG A 252 4.30 -6.53 8.17
CA ARG A 252 5.33 -6.21 7.18
C ARG A 252 5.91 -4.81 7.38
N PHE A 253 5.05 -3.84 7.65
CA PHE A 253 5.45 -2.45 7.87
C PHE A 253 6.23 -2.27 9.18
N ALA A 254 5.81 -2.94 10.26
CA ALA A 254 6.51 -2.97 11.55
C ALA A 254 7.90 -3.58 11.44
N ILE A 255 8.04 -4.74 10.80
CA ILE A 255 9.34 -5.40 10.56
C ILE A 255 10.28 -4.48 9.75
N THR A 256 9.76 -3.86 8.70
CA THR A 256 10.56 -2.95 7.86
C THR A 256 11.06 -1.76 8.67
N PHE A 257 10.21 -1.20 9.54
CA PHE A 257 10.59 -0.10 10.42
C PHE A 257 11.63 -0.52 11.45
N HIS A 258 11.45 -1.68 12.07
CA HIS A 258 12.39 -2.22 13.03
C HIS A 258 13.78 -2.42 12.39
N ARG A 259 13.85 -3.02 11.20
CA ARG A 259 15.12 -3.20 10.45
C ARG A 259 15.80 -1.86 10.16
N GLN A 260 15.05 -0.85 9.73
CA GLN A 260 15.60 0.50 9.49
C GLN A 260 16.11 1.16 10.77
N THR A 261 15.41 1.01 11.88
CA THR A 261 15.80 1.57 13.18
C THR A 261 17.08 0.88 13.67
N ARG A 262 17.13 -0.44 13.58
CA ARG A 262 18.31 -1.24 13.98
C ARG A 262 19.56 -0.91 13.15
N GLN A 263 19.39 -0.74 11.82
CA GLN A 263 20.48 -0.31 10.94
C GLN A 263 21.00 1.08 11.32
N LYS A 264 20.12 2.02 11.65
CA LYS A 264 20.51 3.36 12.09
C LYS A 264 21.23 3.33 13.43
N THR A 265 20.71 2.58 14.41
CA THR A 265 21.32 2.47 15.74
C THR A 265 22.69 1.77 15.67
N GLY A 266 22.79 0.68 14.90
CA GLY A 266 24.06 0.00 14.67
C GLY A 266 25.10 0.89 14.01
N LEU A 267 24.70 1.69 13.01
CA LEU A 267 25.57 2.66 12.37
C LEU A 267 26.02 3.76 13.33
N GLN A 268 25.10 4.27 14.15
CA GLN A 268 25.43 5.24 15.19
C GLN A 268 26.43 4.67 16.19
N SER A 269 26.24 3.44 16.65
CA SER A 269 27.15 2.77 17.58
C SER A 269 28.56 2.59 17.00
N VAL A 270 28.70 2.23 15.72
CA VAL A 270 30.01 2.12 15.07
C VAL A 270 30.69 3.49 14.98
N LEU A 271 29.95 4.52 14.58
CA LEU A 271 30.51 5.88 14.46
C LEU A 271 30.90 6.49 15.83
N ASP A 272 30.27 6.04 16.92
CA ASP A 272 30.60 6.49 18.30
C ASP A 272 31.87 5.86 18.82
N THR A 273 32.34 4.73 18.27
CA THR A 273 33.59 4.08 18.68
C THR A 273 34.84 4.63 17.98
N VAL A 274 34.66 5.44 16.94
CA VAL A 274 35.77 5.98 16.15
C VAL A 274 36.17 7.36 16.68
N GLU A 275 37.40 7.46 17.20
CA GLU A 275 37.97 8.72 17.67
C GLU A 275 38.00 9.76 16.52
N GLY A 276 37.64 10.99 16.85
CA GLY A 276 37.57 12.08 15.86
C GLY A 276 36.23 12.18 15.11
N ILE A 277 35.25 11.28 15.35
CA ILE A 277 33.89 11.39 14.78
C ILE A 277 32.93 11.98 15.83
N GLY A 278 32.90 13.29 15.95
CA GLY A 278 31.92 14.02 16.77
C GLY A 278 30.57 14.17 16.06
N ALA A 279 29.58 14.74 16.76
CA ALA A 279 28.19 14.85 16.34
C ALA A 279 28.00 15.43 14.91
N LYS A 280 28.75 16.48 14.53
CA LYS A 280 28.67 17.10 13.20
C LYS A 280 29.13 16.15 12.08
N ARG A 281 30.28 15.48 12.29
CA ARG A 281 30.82 14.52 11.32
C ARG A 281 29.92 13.29 11.20
N LYS A 282 29.41 12.79 12.34
CA LYS A 282 28.43 11.69 12.38
C LYS A 282 27.18 12.01 11.56
N THR A 283 26.58 13.16 11.76
CA THR A 283 25.39 13.60 11.00
C THR A 283 25.70 13.66 9.51
N LYS A 284 26.87 14.20 9.11
CA LYS A 284 27.28 14.29 7.71
C LYS A 284 27.45 12.91 7.07
N LEU A 285 28.13 11.99 7.75
CA LEU A 285 28.35 10.61 7.30
C LEU A 285 27.03 9.85 7.14
N LEU A 286 26.12 9.96 8.13
CA LEU A 286 24.80 9.36 8.06
C LEU A 286 23.97 9.88 6.87
N ARG A 287 24.11 11.17 6.54
CA ARG A 287 23.42 11.81 5.42
C ARG A 287 24.02 11.38 4.09
N THR A 288 25.34 11.26 3.98
CA THR A 288 26.05 10.89 2.74
C THR A 288 25.88 9.42 2.38
N PHE A 289 26.09 8.52 3.34
CA PHE A 289 26.11 7.07 3.07
C PHE A 289 24.80 6.34 3.43
N GLY A 290 24.05 6.82 4.39
CA GLY A 290 22.73 6.29 4.77
C GLY A 290 22.71 4.89 5.40
N SER A 291 23.74 4.04 5.20
CA SER A 291 23.79 2.68 5.78
C SER A 291 25.21 2.18 5.98
N ILE A 292 25.38 1.24 6.97
CA ILE A 292 26.66 0.54 7.20
C ILE A 292 27.14 -0.16 5.93
N LYS A 293 26.26 -0.80 5.17
CA LYS A 293 26.62 -1.53 3.96
C LYS A 293 27.23 -0.61 2.91
N LYS A 294 26.66 0.57 2.70
CA LYS A 294 27.21 1.57 1.77
C LYS A 294 28.52 2.15 2.29
N MET A 295 28.64 2.37 3.60
CA MET A 295 29.85 2.87 4.22
C MET A 295 31.00 1.85 4.17
N LYS A 296 30.71 0.54 4.39
CA LYS A 296 31.67 -0.56 4.20
C LYS A 296 32.13 -0.71 2.75
N ALA A 297 31.26 -0.43 1.78
CA ALA A 297 31.60 -0.50 0.36
C ALA A 297 32.37 0.74 -0.14
N ALA A 298 32.43 1.81 0.66
CA ALA A 298 33.14 3.03 0.31
C ALA A 298 34.64 2.89 0.58
N SER A 299 35.45 3.41 -0.35
CA SER A 299 36.91 3.49 -0.15
C SER A 299 37.28 4.55 0.91
N VAL A 300 38.51 4.47 1.43
CA VAL A 300 39.05 5.52 2.33
C VAL A 300 38.98 6.89 1.64
N GLU A 301 39.21 6.96 0.33
CA GLU A 301 39.11 8.18 -0.46
C GLU A 301 37.67 8.75 -0.49
N ASP A 302 36.65 7.90 -0.59
CA ASP A 302 35.25 8.34 -0.56
C ASP A 302 34.84 8.85 0.83
N LEU A 303 35.35 8.22 1.87
CA LEU A 303 35.20 8.69 3.26
C LEU A 303 35.86 10.05 3.48
N LYS A 304 37.06 10.30 2.89
CA LYS A 304 37.72 11.62 2.91
C LYS A 304 36.92 12.68 2.17
N LYS A 305 36.38 12.37 0.99
CA LYS A 305 35.50 13.30 0.25
C LYS A 305 34.27 13.71 1.04
N SER A 306 33.85 12.91 2.00
CA SER A 306 32.77 13.30 2.92
C SER A 306 33.19 14.31 3.99
N GLY A 307 34.47 14.72 4.05
CA GLY A 307 35.05 15.72 4.94
C GLY A 307 35.70 15.16 6.20
N LEU A 308 36.13 13.90 6.14
CA LEU A 308 36.96 13.32 7.19
C LEU A 308 38.45 13.57 6.92
N PRO A 309 39.28 13.83 7.97
CA PRO A 309 40.72 13.75 7.89
C PRO A 309 41.18 12.32 7.52
N GLN A 310 42.39 12.19 6.94
CA GLN A 310 42.94 10.91 6.49
C GLN A 310 42.91 9.84 7.59
N ASN A 311 43.51 10.15 8.76
CA ASN A 311 43.59 9.23 9.91
C ASN A 311 42.19 8.80 10.42
N VAL A 312 41.20 9.70 10.44
CA VAL A 312 39.85 9.38 10.88
C VAL A 312 39.13 8.52 9.84
N ALA A 313 39.36 8.74 8.54
CA ALA A 313 38.80 7.92 7.48
C ALA A 313 39.33 6.49 7.50
N GLU A 314 40.65 6.33 7.73
CA GLU A 314 41.31 5.02 7.87
C GLU A 314 40.79 4.27 9.10
N ASN A 315 40.74 4.92 10.28
CA ASN A 315 40.21 4.35 11.50
C ASN A 315 38.74 3.93 11.36
N LEU A 316 37.91 4.75 10.69
CA LEU A 316 36.52 4.40 10.40
C LEU A 316 36.43 3.19 9.46
N HIS A 317 37.21 3.17 8.41
CA HIS A 317 37.25 2.06 7.46
C HIS A 317 37.59 0.75 8.19
N GLN A 318 38.64 0.73 9.02
CA GLN A 318 39.03 -0.41 9.83
C GLN A 318 37.91 -0.83 10.79
N ALA A 319 37.37 0.09 11.58
CA ALA A 319 36.29 -0.19 12.53
C ALA A 319 35.01 -0.75 11.89
N LEU A 320 34.76 -0.42 10.61
CA LEU A 320 33.66 -0.98 9.85
C LEU A 320 33.89 -2.44 9.46
N TYR A 321 35.12 -2.89 9.29
CA TYR A 321 35.49 -4.27 8.94
C TYR A 321 35.70 -5.17 10.16
N ASP A 322 36.21 -4.63 11.28
CA ASP A 322 36.52 -5.40 12.49
C ASP A 322 35.27 -5.89 13.27
N LYS A 323 34.10 -5.31 13.03
CA LYS A 323 32.83 -5.84 13.58
C LYS A 323 32.25 -6.91 12.63
N LYS A 324 32.63 -8.16 12.89
CA LYS A 324 31.93 -9.38 12.41
C LYS A 324 30.56 -9.55 13.08
#